data_929df573952f4f1cc8e4df27d78faa0c
#
_entry.id   929df573952f4f1cc8e4df27d78faa0c
#
_cell.length_a   1.000
_cell.length_b   1.000
_cell.length_c   1.000
_cell.angle_alpha   90.00
_cell.angle_beta   90.00
_cell.angle_gamma   90.00
#
_symmetry.space_group_name_H-M   'P 1'
#
loop_
_entity.id
_entity.type
_entity.pdbx_description
1 polymer ?
#
loop_
_entity_poly.entity_id
_entity_poly.type
_entity_poly.pdbx_seq_one_letter_code
_entity_poly.pdbx_strand_id
1 'polypeptide(L)'
;LANETASGSSVTMSAQAPTVPEGKKPMILSVDNLSYSSMRNGDGVATSLAVGADGKVDAVYTDADGHDQKGDYDVIPVLEAFIEAHPDFSFQGARGIVSVAGARGVFGYTIDGDNADNQKAVKEIAAALKDQGWTIASSGYSYEYMYDMSYETLSQDITNWLDQVGS
;
A
#
# COMPACT_ATOMS: atom_id res chain seq x y z
N LEU A 1 3.87 1.20 -18.22
CA LEU A 1 2.79 2.17 -18.33
C LEU A 1 1.84 1.73 -19.45
N ALA A 2 0.56 1.93 -19.28
CA ALA A 2 -0.46 1.64 -20.28
C ALA A 2 -1.39 2.84 -20.43
N ASN A 3 -1.78 3.12 -21.67
CA ASN A 3 -2.87 4.05 -21.93
C ASN A 3 -4.16 3.26 -22.13
N GLU A 4 -5.21 3.67 -21.45
CA GLU A 4 -6.55 3.15 -21.62
C GLU A 4 -7.33 4.03 -22.58
N THR A 5 -8.01 3.40 -23.52
CA THR A 5 -8.96 4.08 -24.38
C THR A 5 -10.27 3.32 -24.35
N ALA A 6 -11.33 3.95 -23.82
CA ALA A 6 -12.66 3.39 -23.76
C ALA A 6 -13.52 3.91 -24.94
N SER A 7 -14.22 3.01 -25.61
CA SER A 7 -15.18 3.34 -26.67
C SER A 7 -16.41 2.43 -26.53
N GLY A 8 -17.51 2.96 -26.02
CA GLY A 8 -18.71 2.17 -25.71
C GLY A 8 -18.43 1.11 -24.65
N SER A 9 -18.71 -0.15 -24.97
CA SER A 9 -18.42 -1.30 -24.09
C SER A 9 -17.02 -1.91 -24.30
N SER A 10 -16.20 -1.31 -25.17
CA SER A 10 -14.85 -1.78 -25.48
C SER A 10 -13.80 -0.94 -24.77
N VAL A 11 -12.88 -1.59 -24.11
CA VAL A 11 -11.68 -0.98 -23.50
C VAL A 11 -10.45 -1.53 -24.23
N THR A 12 -9.63 -0.63 -24.74
CA THR A 12 -8.36 -1.00 -25.37
C THR A 12 -7.21 -0.50 -24.51
N MET A 13 -6.29 -1.40 -24.15
CA MET A 13 -5.08 -1.09 -23.42
C MET A 13 -3.90 -1.09 -24.41
N SER A 14 -3.13 -0.02 -24.45
CA SER A 14 -1.91 0.06 -25.23
C SER A 14 -0.70 0.26 -24.32
N ALA A 15 0.36 -0.52 -24.52
CA ALA A 15 1.60 -0.35 -23.80
C ALA A 15 2.30 0.96 -24.22
N GLN A 16 2.76 1.73 -23.23
CA GLN A 16 3.58 2.90 -23.43
C GLN A 16 4.98 2.63 -22.87
N ALA A 17 6.00 2.70 -23.71
CA ALA A 17 7.38 2.61 -23.26
C ALA A 17 7.74 3.83 -22.42
N PRO A 18 8.31 3.65 -21.20
CA PRO A 18 8.80 4.78 -20.43
C PRO A 18 10.06 5.37 -21.10
N THR A 19 10.17 6.70 -21.07
CA THR A 19 11.43 7.36 -21.44
C THR A 19 12.33 7.36 -20.21
N VAL A 20 13.49 6.73 -20.31
CA VAL A 20 14.47 6.65 -19.24
C VAL A 20 15.81 7.24 -19.71
N PRO A 21 16.64 7.80 -18.81
CA PRO A 21 17.98 8.27 -19.16
C PRO A 21 18.85 7.14 -19.72
N GLU A 22 19.81 7.50 -20.57
CA GLU A 22 20.76 6.55 -21.15
C GLU A 22 21.53 5.80 -20.05
N GLY A 23 21.67 4.50 -20.22
CA GLY A 23 22.32 3.61 -19.25
C GLY A 23 21.48 3.22 -18.03
N LYS A 24 20.27 3.77 -17.89
CA LYS A 24 19.33 3.37 -16.81
C LYS A 24 18.34 2.33 -17.30
N LYS A 25 17.88 1.49 -16.40
CA LYS A 25 16.78 0.51 -16.64
C LYS A 25 15.61 0.88 -15.73
N PRO A 26 14.38 0.98 -16.29
CA PRO A 26 13.20 1.25 -15.46
C PRO A 26 12.87 0.04 -14.60
N MET A 27 12.48 0.30 -13.35
CA MET A 27 11.99 -0.70 -12.41
C MET A 27 10.73 -0.13 -11.74
N ILE A 28 9.74 -0.99 -11.52
CA ILE A 28 8.56 -0.68 -10.71
C ILE A 28 8.63 -1.55 -9.47
N LEU A 29 8.51 -0.93 -8.31
CA LEU A 29 8.40 -1.61 -7.03
C LEU A 29 6.93 -1.70 -6.64
N SER A 30 6.48 -2.86 -6.22
CA SER A 30 5.15 -3.05 -5.65
C SER A 30 5.21 -3.94 -4.43
N VAL A 31 4.39 -3.60 -3.44
CA VAL A 31 4.19 -4.39 -2.22
C VAL A 31 2.76 -4.87 -2.24
N ASP A 32 2.58 -6.18 -2.20
CA ASP A 32 1.26 -6.78 -2.20
C ASP A 32 0.73 -6.93 -0.79
N ASN A 33 -0.52 -6.51 -0.60
CA ASN A 33 -1.32 -6.68 0.61
C ASN A 33 -0.64 -6.27 1.93
N LEU A 34 -0.36 -4.98 2.09
CA LEU A 34 0.24 -4.42 3.30
C LEU A 34 -0.79 -4.31 4.45
N SER A 35 -1.24 -5.47 4.95
CA SER A 35 -2.25 -5.57 6.01
C SER A 35 -1.69 -5.92 7.39
N TYR A 36 -0.48 -6.48 7.46
CA TYR A 36 0.17 -6.93 8.69
C TYR A 36 -0.67 -7.94 9.49
N SER A 37 -0.63 -9.21 9.07
CA SER A 37 -1.36 -10.27 9.74
C SER A 37 -0.91 -10.47 11.19
N SER A 38 -1.87 -10.46 12.12
CA SER A 38 -1.63 -10.73 13.55
C SER A 38 -1.00 -12.11 13.85
N MET A 39 -1.08 -13.06 12.91
CA MET A 39 -0.45 -14.38 13.05
C MET A 39 1.08 -14.33 13.11
N ARG A 40 1.70 -13.20 12.74
CA ARG A 40 3.16 -13.00 12.75
C ARG A 40 3.63 -12.06 13.84
N ASN A 41 2.74 -11.64 14.74
CA ASN A 41 3.13 -10.81 15.88
C ASN A 41 4.12 -11.57 16.76
N GLY A 42 5.22 -10.93 17.10
CA GLY A 42 6.30 -11.55 17.89
C GLY A 42 7.37 -12.28 17.08
N ASP A 43 7.21 -12.45 15.78
CA ASP A 43 8.19 -13.12 14.90
C ASP A 43 9.34 -12.18 14.44
N GLY A 44 9.47 -11.00 15.03
CA GLY A 44 10.48 -10.01 14.65
C GLY A 44 10.14 -9.26 13.36
N VAL A 45 8.87 -9.18 13.02
CA VAL A 45 8.36 -8.45 11.84
C VAL A 45 7.52 -7.25 12.29
N ALA A 46 7.39 -6.25 11.43
CA ALA A 46 6.51 -5.12 11.68
C ALA A 46 5.05 -5.57 11.86
N THR A 47 4.34 -4.90 12.74
CA THR A 47 2.94 -5.18 13.11
C THR A 47 1.98 -4.15 12.53
N SER A 48 2.46 -2.94 12.25
CA SER A 48 1.68 -1.85 11.66
C SER A 48 2.59 -0.76 11.10
N LEU A 49 1.99 0.20 10.40
CA LEU A 49 2.62 1.48 10.10
C LEU A 49 2.14 2.56 11.08
N ALA A 50 2.90 3.63 11.21
CA ALA A 50 2.51 4.82 11.94
C ALA A 50 3.14 6.06 11.32
N VAL A 51 2.52 7.23 11.49
CA VAL A 51 3.14 8.49 11.10
C VAL A 51 4.04 8.97 12.23
N GLY A 52 5.31 9.23 11.91
CA GLY A 52 6.29 9.79 12.82
C GLY A 52 6.09 11.29 13.09
N ALA A 53 6.81 11.82 14.05
CA ALA A 53 6.74 13.26 14.38
C ALA A 53 7.24 14.18 13.25
N ASP A 54 8.03 13.66 12.33
CA ASP A 54 8.54 14.32 11.13
C ASP A 54 7.57 14.23 9.92
N GLY A 55 6.41 13.57 10.11
CA GLY A 55 5.42 13.35 9.06
C GLY A 55 5.73 12.19 8.11
N LYS A 56 6.84 11.49 8.31
CA LYS A 56 7.18 10.27 7.54
C LYS A 56 6.47 9.05 8.12
N VAL A 57 6.36 8.02 7.29
CA VAL A 57 5.75 6.74 7.70
C VAL A 57 6.83 5.81 8.23
N ASP A 58 6.70 5.44 9.49
CA ASP A 58 7.52 4.42 10.16
C ASP A 58 6.81 3.09 10.18
N ALA A 59 7.58 2.00 10.29
CA ALA A 59 7.05 0.69 10.67
C ALA A 59 7.08 0.53 12.19
N VAL A 60 6.05 -0.12 12.74
CA VAL A 60 5.96 -0.45 14.16
C VAL A 60 6.29 -1.93 14.33
N TYR A 61 7.20 -2.22 15.23
CA TYR A 61 7.63 -3.55 15.60
C TYR A 61 7.46 -3.73 17.11
N THR A 62 6.82 -4.82 17.54
CA THR A 62 6.71 -5.16 18.95
C THR A 62 7.87 -6.08 19.34
N ASP A 63 8.72 -5.66 20.27
CA ASP A 63 9.87 -6.41 20.73
C ASP A 63 9.48 -7.59 21.65
N ALA A 64 10.49 -8.38 22.07
CA ALA A 64 10.27 -9.56 22.91
C ALA A 64 9.72 -9.23 24.30
N ASP A 65 9.90 -8.00 24.77
CA ASP A 65 9.39 -7.50 26.05
C ASP A 65 7.99 -6.89 25.92
N GLY A 66 7.43 -6.87 24.70
CA GLY A 66 6.09 -6.35 24.40
C GLY A 66 6.05 -4.82 24.23
N HIS A 67 7.18 -4.16 23.99
CA HIS A 67 7.23 -2.74 23.74
C HIS A 67 7.27 -2.44 22.24
N ASP A 68 6.47 -1.45 21.84
CA ASP A 68 6.46 -0.99 20.45
C ASP A 68 7.67 -0.11 20.15
N GLN A 69 8.42 -0.48 19.15
CA GLN A 69 9.51 0.26 18.56
C GLN A 69 9.08 0.80 17.20
N LYS A 70 9.49 2.03 16.87
CA LYS A 70 9.21 2.66 15.56
C LYS A 70 10.51 2.88 14.82
N GLY A 71 10.50 2.67 13.49
CA GLY A 71 11.67 2.89 12.65
C GLY A 71 11.65 2.07 11.36
N ASP A 72 12.85 1.78 10.85
CA ASP A 72 13.07 1.14 9.54
C ASP A 72 12.91 -0.39 9.61
N TYR A 73 11.76 -0.85 10.04
CA TYR A 73 11.48 -2.29 10.23
C TYR A 73 10.73 -2.93 9.06
N ASP A 74 10.37 -2.16 8.01
CA ASP A 74 9.67 -2.69 6.84
C ASP A 74 9.98 -1.86 5.58
N VAL A 75 9.46 -2.34 4.45
CA VAL A 75 9.74 -1.86 3.10
C VAL A 75 9.58 -0.35 2.91
N ILE A 76 8.55 0.26 3.52
CA ILE A 76 8.29 1.71 3.35
C ILE A 76 9.45 2.54 3.91
N PRO A 77 9.76 2.53 5.21
CA PRO A 77 10.84 3.35 5.74
C PRO A 77 12.21 2.92 5.22
N VAL A 78 12.46 1.63 4.96
CA VAL A 78 13.71 1.14 4.36
C VAL A 78 13.93 1.73 2.97
N LEU A 79 12.88 1.77 2.12
CA LEU A 79 12.99 2.35 0.79
C LEU A 79 13.15 3.87 0.84
N GLU A 80 12.46 4.55 1.76
CA GLU A 80 12.62 6.00 1.96
C GLU A 80 14.07 6.35 2.35
N ALA A 81 14.64 5.64 3.32
CA ALA A 81 16.03 5.82 3.74
C ALA A 81 17.01 5.53 2.57
N PHE A 82 16.73 4.49 1.79
CA PHE A 82 17.54 4.17 0.60
C PHE A 82 17.49 5.28 -0.45
N ILE A 83 16.30 5.81 -0.76
CA ILE A 83 16.13 6.89 -1.75
C ILE A 83 16.78 8.19 -1.25
N GLU A 84 16.69 8.48 0.04
CA GLU A 84 17.37 9.65 0.63
C GLU A 84 18.90 9.57 0.44
N ALA A 85 19.48 8.37 0.62
CA ALA A 85 20.90 8.13 0.39
C ALA A 85 21.27 8.05 -1.11
N HIS A 86 20.31 7.70 -1.97
CA HIS A 86 20.50 7.46 -3.40
C HIS A 86 19.41 8.17 -4.23
N PRO A 87 19.40 9.52 -4.28
CA PRO A 87 18.31 10.27 -4.90
C PRO A 87 18.18 10.03 -6.43
N ASP A 88 19.22 9.56 -7.09
CA ASP A 88 19.21 9.20 -8.52
C ASP A 88 18.51 7.84 -8.79
N PHE A 89 18.17 7.08 -7.77
CA PHE A 89 17.39 5.88 -7.88
C PHE A 89 15.90 6.19 -8.16
N SER A 90 15.37 7.24 -7.57
CA SER A 90 13.97 7.65 -7.72
C SER A 90 13.78 8.58 -8.90
N PHE A 91 13.17 8.10 -9.98
CA PHE A 91 12.87 8.93 -11.15
C PHE A 91 11.75 9.93 -10.82
N GLN A 92 12.07 11.23 -10.85
CA GLN A 92 11.14 12.33 -10.57
C GLN A 92 10.43 12.24 -9.20
N GLY A 93 11.09 11.66 -8.21
CA GLY A 93 10.49 11.49 -6.89
C GLY A 93 9.51 10.32 -6.76
N ALA A 94 9.39 9.48 -7.79
CA ALA A 94 8.50 8.32 -7.75
C ALA A 94 8.88 7.35 -6.63
N ARG A 95 7.87 6.75 -6.03
CA ARG A 95 7.98 5.65 -5.07
C ARG A 95 7.42 4.36 -5.67
N GLY A 96 7.06 3.43 -4.83
CA GLY A 96 6.42 2.19 -5.24
C GLY A 96 4.90 2.26 -5.22
N ILE A 97 4.30 1.12 -5.47
CA ILE A 97 2.86 0.86 -5.33
C ILE A 97 2.67 -0.02 -4.09
N VAL A 98 1.74 0.37 -3.23
CA VAL A 98 1.31 -0.41 -2.07
C VAL A 98 -0.11 -0.84 -2.29
N SER A 99 -0.37 -2.14 -2.39
CA SER A 99 -1.74 -2.62 -2.44
C SER A 99 -2.23 -3.03 -1.06
N VAL A 100 -3.51 -2.78 -0.79
CA VAL A 100 -4.14 -3.06 0.49
C VAL A 100 -5.49 -3.72 0.30
N ALA A 101 -5.83 -4.65 1.22
CA ALA A 101 -7.14 -5.24 1.34
C ALA A 101 -7.91 -4.59 2.51
N GLY A 102 -9.23 -4.74 2.55
CA GLY A 102 -10.06 -4.19 3.62
C GLY A 102 -10.25 -5.17 4.78
N ALA A 103 -10.81 -6.36 4.49
CA ALA A 103 -11.25 -7.33 5.50
C ALA A 103 -10.14 -7.87 6.42
N ARG A 104 -8.89 -7.84 5.96
CA ARG A 104 -7.73 -8.27 6.76
C ARG A 104 -7.01 -7.13 7.47
N GLY A 105 -7.60 -5.93 7.43
CA GLY A 105 -6.99 -4.71 7.93
C GLY A 105 -6.16 -3.97 6.88
N VAL A 106 -5.88 -2.71 7.17
CA VAL A 106 -5.10 -1.79 6.35
C VAL A 106 -3.97 -1.23 7.20
N PHE A 107 -2.73 -1.38 6.75
CA PHE A 107 -1.54 -0.90 7.46
C PHE A 107 -1.40 -1.42 8.92
N GLY A 108 -1.99 -2.57 9.24
CA GLY A 108 -2.00 -3.14 10.60
C GLY A 108 -3.23 -2.79 11.43
N TYR A 109 -4.16 -2.02 10.90
CA TYR A 109 -5.37 -1.58 11.59
C TYR A 109 -6.62 -2.24 11.03
N THR A 110 -7.47 -2.77 11.89
CA THR A 110 -8.80 -3.25 11.53
C THR A 110 -9.71 -2.05 11.28
N ILE A 111 -10.37 -2.00 10.13
CA ILE A 111 -11.20 -0.87 9.71
C ILE A 111 -12.70 -1.17 9.72
N ASP A 112 -13.08 -2.42 10.00
CA ASP A 112 -14.47 -2.84 10.16
C ASP A 112 -15.10 -2.29 11.45
N GLY A 113 -16.38 -2.00 11.40
CA GLY A 113 -17.13 -1.47 12.53
C GLY A 113 -16.84 0.00 12.89
N ASP A 114 -17.18 0.38 14.11
CA ASP A 114 -17.15 1.77 14.58
C ASP A 114 -15.79 2.19 15.19
N ASN A 115 -14.67 1.60 14.75
CA ASN A 115 -13.35 1.95 15.29
C ASN A 115 -12.81 3.23 14.64
N ALA A 116 -13.31 4.37 15.10
CA ALA A 116 -12.93 5.69 14.58
C ALA A 116 -11.42 5.99 14.70
N ASP A 117 -10.76 5.48 15.74
CA ASP A 117 -9.32 5.71 15.93
C ASP A 117 -8.49 4.97 14.88
N ASN A 118 -8.84 3.73 14.58
CA ASN A 118 -8.19 2.96 13.52
C ASN A 118 -8.42 3.60 12.15
N GLN A 119 -9.66 3.99 11.86
CA GLN A 119 -9.98 4.67 10.59
C GLN A 119 -9.21 5.98 10.45
N LYS A 120 -9.06 6.74 11.53
CA LYS A 120 -8.25 7.95 11.54
C LYS A 120 -6.78 7.64 11.29
N ALA A 121 -6.20 6.65 11.98
CA ALA A 121 -4.81 6.23 11.77
C ALA A 121 -4.55 5.80 10.32
N VAL A 122 -5.43 4.99 9.74
CA VAL A 122 -5.32 4.57 8.33
C VAL A 122 -5.35 5.76 7.37
N LYS A 123 -6.25 6.73 7.59
CA LYS A 123 -6.32 7.95 6.76
C LYS A 123 -5.07 8.82 6.87
N GLU A 124 -4.52 8.97 8.07
CA GLU A 124 -3.27 9.71 8.31
C GLU A 124 -2.08 9.04 7.62
N ILE A 125 -1.96 7.71 7.73
CA ILE A 125 -0.91 6.93 7.06
C ILE A 125 -1.07 7.01 5.54
N ALA A 126 -2.29 6.85 5.02
CA ALA A 126 -2.56 6.93 3.59
C ALA A 126 -2.23 8.31 3.00
N ALA A 127 -2.54 9.39 3.74
CA ALA A 127 -2.18 10.74 3.36
C ALA A 127 -0.65 10.91 3.33
N ALA A 128 0.05 10.50 4.38
CA ALA A 128 1.51 10.60 4.45
C ALA A 128 2.20 9.78 3.33
N LEU A 129 1.73 8.58 3.03
CA LEU A 129 2.25 7.78 1.91
C LEU A 129 2.06 8.48 0.56
N LYS A 130 0.87 9.06 0.31
CA LYS A 130 0.59 9.82 -0.92
C LYS A 130 1.49 11.06 -1.02
N ASP A 131 1.68 11.79 0.08
CA ASP A 131 2.55 12.97 0.14
C ASP A 131 4.03 12.60 -0.12
N GLN A 132 4.46 11.43 0.34
CA GLN A 132 5.79 10.88 0.03
C GLN A 132 5.93 10.39 -1.44
N GLY A 133 4.83 10.26 -2.19
CA GLY A 133 4.82 9.84 -3.60
C GLY A 133 4.49 8.36 -3.83
N TRP A 134 4.00 7.64 -2.81
CA TRP A 134 3.51 6.28 -2.95
C TRP A 134 2.15 6.23 -3.62
N THR A 135 1.92 5.19 -4.40
CA THR A 135 0.60 4.89 -4.98
C THR A 135 -0.08 3.80 -4.17
N ILE A 136 -1.31 4.05 -3.71
CA ILE A 136 -2.12 3.05 -3.02
C ILE A 136 -3.03 2.38 -4.04
N ALA A 137 -3.04 1.05 -4.05
CA ALA A 137 -3.82 0.21 -4.95
C ALA A 137 -4.69 -0.78 -4.18
N SER A 138 -5.69 -1.33 -4.83
CA SER A 138 -6.57 -2.36 -4.28
C SER A 138 -6.02 -3.77 -4.49
N SER A 139 -6.07 -4.60 -3.43
CA SER A 139 -5.93 -6.06 -3.51
C SER A 139 -7.29 -6.78 -3.44
N GLY A 140 -8.40 -6.07 -3.70
CA GLY A 140 -9.75 -6.51 -3.35
C GLY A 140 -10.06 -6.29 -1.87
N TYR A 141 -11.34 -6.29 -1.50
CA TYR A 141 -11.73 -6.13 -0.09
C TYR A 141 -11.44 -7.38 0.73
N SER A 142 -11.89 -8.54 0.23
CA SER A 142 -11.77 -9.84 0.92
C SER A 142 -10.39 -10.48 0.81
N TYR A 143 -9.55 -10.04 -0.14
CA TYR A 143 -8.27 -10.66 -0.48
C TYR A 143 -8.41 -12.13 -0.87
N GLU A 144 -9.40 -12.42 -1.69
CA GLU A 144 -9.69 -13.75 -2.21
C GLU A 144 -9.35 -13.86 -3.70
N TYR A 145 -9.26 -15.07 -4.23
CA TYR A 145 -8.98 -15.29 -5.65
C TYR A 145 -10.18 -14.84 -6.49
N MET A 146 -10.04 -13.72 -7.19
CA MET A 146 -11.10 -13.14 -8.04
C MET A 146 -11.57 -14.08 -9.15
N TYR A 147 -10.71 -15.01 -9.59
CA TYR A 147 -11.06 -16.03 -10.60
C TYR A 147 -12.19 -16.94 -10.14
N ASP A 148 -12.28 -17.21 -8.85
CA ASP A 148 -13.28 -18.12 -8.27
C ASP A 148 -14.58 -17.40 -7.85
N MET A 149 -14.63 -16.06 -8.01
CA MET A 149 -15.79 -15.26 -7.66
C MET A 149 -16.83 -15.22 -8.77
N SER A 150 -18.13 -15.23 -8.39
CA SER A 150 -19.19 -14.81 -9.29
C SER A 150 -19.09 -13.32 -9.60
N TYR A 151 -19.72 -12.86 -10.68
CA TYR A 151 -19.78 -11.45 -11.01
C TYR A 151 -20.39 -10.60 -9.87
N GLU A 152 -21.44 -11.11 -9.22
CA GLU A 152 -22.09 -10.42 -8.10
C GLU A 152 -21.15 -10.29 -6.89
N THR A 153 -20.46 -11.38 -6.55
CA THR A 153 -19.48 -11.39 -5.44
C THR A 153 -18.33 -10.44 -5.72
N LEU A 154 -17.79 -10.46 -6.93
CA LEU A 154 -16.70 -9.56 -7.33
C LEU A 154 -17.14 -8.09 -7.31
N SER A 155 -18.35 -7.80 -7.82
CA SER A 155 -18.91 -6.45 -7.80
C SER A 155 -19.10 -5.94 -6.37
N GLN A 156 -19.58 -6.78 -5.47
CA GLN A 156 -19.73 -6.43 -4.05
C GLN A 156 -18.37 -6.23 -3.37
N ASP A 157 -17.38 -7.07 -3.68
CA ASP A 157 -16.02 -6.95 -3.13
C ASP A 157 -15.39 -5.60 -3.53
N ILE A 158 -15.51 -5.22 -4.79
CA ILE A 158 -15.04 -3.92 -5.30
C ILE A 158 -15.77 -2.76 -4.61
N THR A 159 -17.10 -2.86 -4.47
CA THR A 159 -17.90 -1.83 -3.81
C THR A 159 -17.47 -1.68 -2.35
N ASN A 160 -17.31 -2.78 -1.63
CA ASN A 160 -16.86 -2.76 -0.24
C ASN A 160 -15.48 -2.10 -0.11
N TRP A 161 -14.56 -2.39 -1.03
CA TRP A 161 -13.25 -1.77 -1.01
C TRP A 161 -13.33 -0.25 -1.24
N LEU A 162 -14.10 0.18 -2.23
CA LEU A 162 -14.28 1.61 -2.53
C LEU A 162 -14.89 2.37 -1.36
N ASP A 163 -15.90 1.79 -0.71
CA ASP A 163 -16.65 2.45 0.37
C ASP A 163 -15.86 2.49 1.69
N GLN A 164 -15.08 1.47 1.99
CA GLN A 164 -14.44 1.31 3.31
C GLN A 164 -12.95 1.65 3.32
N VAL A 165 -12.26 1.52 2.18
CA VAL A 165 -10.80 1.74 2.06
C VAL A 165 -10.50 2.92 1.16
N GLY A 166 -11.17 3.02 0.01
CA GLY A 166 -10.88 3.99 -1.04
C GLY A 166 -11.48 5.38 -0.81
N SER A 167 -12.34 5.56 0.20
CA SER A 167 -13.09 6.80 0.47
C SER A 167 -12.31 7.82 1.32
#